data_03fecc5d465e2721c183c2a384f83dcd
#
_entry.id   03fecc5d465e2721c183c2a384f83dcd
#
_cell.length_a   1.000
_cell.length_b   1.000
_cell.length_c   1.000
_cell.angle_alpha   90.00
_cell.angle_beta   90.00
_cell.angle_gamma   90.00
#
_symmetry.space_group_name_H-M   'P 1'
#
loop_
_entity.id
_entity.type
_entity.pdbx_description
1 polymer ?
#
loop_
_entity_poly.entity_id
_entity_poly.type
_entity_poly.pdbx_seq_one_letter_code
_entity_poly.pdbx_strand_id
1 'polypeptide(L)'
;MYKCYICGRKIFKKNRMHGYTLCSKHMHQIQKYGHPLDNNPRTLNDLNDYTINYELGCVYFNIYNQKCEKVGFFTVDLCDIELVKYHKWRFSSFGHVVTGSGENIRDLSHIILGIPKKLDLVTIVDYKDGDPTNNRRYNLRICTQQDNVLNKSFMSTNTTGIIGVSYDKVRNAYAPEIKYRNKRLHLGRYKSIEEAAYVRFVAEQLLFKEFANEYNVEKKKDIAVNLSFERQEQLYNYTVSKLQANFGNQLR
;
A
#
# COMPACT_ATOMS: atom_id res chain seq x y z
N MET A 1 0.92 40.49 4.17
CA MET A 1 1.71 39.23 3.99
C MET A 1 3.00 39.58 3.24
N TYR A 2 4.15 39.22 3.77
CA TYR A 2 5.45 39.55 3.20
C TYR A 2 6.03 38.32 2.51
N LYS A 3 7.03 38.54 1.63
CA LYS A 3 7.81 37.44 1.02
C LYS A 3 9.27 37.57 1.43
N CYS A 4 9.91 36.46 1.69
CA CYS A 4 11.34 36.40 1.88
C CYS A 4 12.06 36.76 0.58
N TYR A 5 12.99 37.73 0.62
CA TYR A 5 13.74 38.18 -0.54
C TYR A 5 14.57 37.07 -1.19
N ILE A 6 15.10 36.14 -0.38
CA ILE A 6 15.99 35.06 -0.86
C ILE A 6 15.20 33.87 -1.45
N CYS A 7 14.16 33.38 -0.76
CA CYS A 7 13.47 32.14 -1.16
C CYS A 7 11.99 32.32 -1.57
N GLY A 8 11.49 33.54 -1.60
CA GLY A 8 10.11 33.85 -1.99
C GLY A 8 9.03 33.39 -0.98
N ARG A 9 9.40 32.66 0.09
CA ARG A 9 8.47 32.12 1.09
C ARG A 9 7.61 33.23 1.67
N LYS A 10 6.30 33.02 1.77
CA LYS A 10 5.37 33.89 2.49
C LYS A 10 5.66 33.86 3.98
N ILE A 11 5.75 35.03 4.60
CA ILE A 11 6.00 35.20 6.03
C ILE A 11 4.98 36.16 6.64
N PHE A 12 4.55 35.87 7.86
CA PHE A 12 3.54 36.68 8.55
C PHE A 12 4.18 37.83 9.31
N LYS A 13 5.39 37.67 9.80
CA LYS A 13 6.12 38.68 10.55
C LYS A 13 7.20 39.33 9.68
N LYS A 14 7.24 40.64 9.67
CA LYS A 14 8.23 41.43 8.91
C LYS A 14 9.56 41.43 9.65
N ASN A 15 10.44 40.47 9.29
CA ASN A 15 11.82 40.44 9.80
C ASN A 15 12.73 41.13 8.78
N ARG A 16 13.34 42.26 9.15
CA ARG A 16 14.26 43.02 8.27
C ARG A 16 15.71 42.86 8.72
N MET A 17 16.59 42.66 7.78
CA MET A 17 18.03 42.70 7.96
C MET A 17 18.66 43.31 6.68
N HIS A 18 19.55 44.27 6.86
CA HIS A 18 20.20 44.98 5.74
C HIS A 18 19.21 45.51 4.69
N GLY A 19 18.04 46.00 5.12
CA GLY A 19 17.02 46.51 4.21
C GLY A 19 16.07 45.46 3.59
N TYR A 20 16.39 44.19 3.65
CA TYR A 20 15.62 43.10 3.05
C TYR A 20 14.68 42.40 4.03
N THR A 21 13.51 42.01 3.57
CA THR A 21 12.58 41.19 4.36
C THR A 21 12.98 39.72 4.19
N LEU A 22 13.30 39.04 5.29
CA LEU A 22 13.81 37.68 5.31
C LEU A 22 12.95 36.75 6.15
N CYS A 23 12.88 35.46 5.79
CA CYS A 23 12.34 34.44 6.69
C CYS A 23 13.33 34.14 7.82
N SER A 24 12.85 33.59 8.92
CA SER A 24 13.68 33.30 10.09
C SER A 24 14.91 32.45 9.75
N LYS A 25 14.80 31.51 8.81
CA LYS A 25 15.90 30.67 8.34
C LYS A 25 17.03 31.52 7.71
N HIS A 26 16.71 32.33 6.70
CA HIS A 26 17.73 33.14 6.03
C HIS A 26 18.32 34.22 6.92
N MET A 27 17.50 34.76 7.81
CA MET A 27 18.01 35.69 8.82
C MET A 27 19.03 35.03 9.74
N HIS A 28 18.73 33.83 10.24
CA HIS A 28 19.68 33.06 11.07
C HIS A 28 20.95 32.66 10.31
N GLN A 29 20.84 32.28 9.03
CA GLN A 29 22.00 31.96 8.19
C GLN A 29 22.92 33.17 8.02
N ILE A 30 22.36 34.33 7.70
CA ILE A 30 23.14 35.57 7.53
C ILE A 30 23.77 35.96 8.87
N GLN A 31 23.04 35.85 9.98
CA GLN A 31 23.63 36.11 11.33
C GLN A 31 24.78 35.20 11.68
N LYS A 32 24.67 33.90 11.32
CA LYS A 32 25.65 32.90 11.71
C LYS A 32 26.86 32.83 10.76
N TYR A 33 26.63 32.99 9.46
CA TYR A 33 27.62 32.74 8.40
C TYR A 33 27.96 33.98 7.57
N GLY A 34 27.30 35.12 7.82
CA GLY A 34 27.48 36.34 7.05
C GLY A 34 26.79 36.40 5.72
N HIS A 35 26.29 35.26 5.22
CA HIS A 35 25.60 35.12 3.92
C HIS A 35 24.54 34.00 3.97
N PRO A 36 23.54 33.99 3.08
CA PRO A 36 22.67 32.84 2.90
C PRO A 36 23.48 31.68 2.30
N LEU A 37 23.19 30.46 2.71
CA LEU A 37 23.85 29.29 2.15
C LEU A 37 23.26 28.99 0.75
N ASP A 38 24.12 28.84 -0.25
CA ASP A 38 23.73 28.53 -1.64
C ASP A 38 22.96 27.21 -1.75
N ASN A 39 23.38 26.23 -0.96
CA ASN A 39 22.63 25.01 -0.72
C ASN A 39 21.78 25.18 0.56
N ASN A 40 20.54 25.59 0.36
CA ASN A 40 19.59 25.76 1.45
C ASN A 40 19.29 24.40 2.09
N PRO A 41 19.95 24.01 3.23
CA PRO A 41 19.72 22.69 3.80
C PRO A 41 18.23 22.59 4.16
N ARG A 42 17.67 21.43 3.86
CA ARG A 42 16.30 21.12 4.20
C ARG A 42 16.07 21.28 5.69
N THR A 43 14.92 21.81 6.05
CA THR A 43 14.49 21.96 7.44
C THR A 43 13.26 21.12 7.73
N LEU A 44 13.00 20.87 9.02
CA LEU A 44 11.79 20.18 9.46
C LEU A 44 10.48 20.89 9.08
N ASN A 45 10.53 22.15 8.69
CA ASN A 45 9.34 22.91 8.28
C ASN A 45 9.11 22.92 6.75
N ASP A 46 10.03 22.36 5.98
CA ASP A 46 9.89 22.29 4.53
C ASP A 46 8.91 21.18 4.16
N LEU A 47 8.02 21.49 3.19
CA LEU A 47 7.10 20.49 2.62
C LEU A 47 7.90 19.42 1.87
N ASN A 48 7.28 18.29 1.65
CA ASN A 48 7.89 17.23 0.84
C ASN A 48 8.06 17.73 -0.60
N ASP A 49 9.28 17.64 -1.13
CA ASP A 49 9.54 17.87 -2.55
C ASP A 49 9.08 16.67 -3.35
N TYR A 50 8.82 16.89 -4.63
CA TYR A 50 8.27 15.86 -5.50
C TYR A 50 8.81 15.97 -6.92
N THR A 51 8.72 14.87 -7.64
CA THR A 51 9.04 14.76 -9.07
C THR A 51 7.83 14.20 -9.82
N ILE A 52 7.49 14.83 -10.95
CA ILE A 52 6.38 14.39 -11.79
C ILE A 52 6.91 13.45 -12.87
N ASN A 53 6.25 12.33 -13.05
CA ASN A 53 6.43 11.45 -14.20
C ASN A 53 5.16 11.54 -15.08
N TYR A 54 5.27 12.29 -16.16
CA TYR A 54 4.14 12.50 -17.09
C TYR A 54 3.79 11.25 -17.89
N GLU A 55 4.76 10.39 -18.20
CA GLU A 55 4.55 9.16 -18.96
C GLU A 55 3.69 8.15 -18.15
N LEU A 56 3.99 8.03 -16.86
CA LEU A 56 3.24 7.16 -15.95
C LEU A 56 2.03 7.85 -15.33
N GLY A 57 1.84 9.17 -15.55
CA GLY A 57 0.76 9.95 -14.95
C GLY A 57 0.80 9.98 -13.43
N CYS A 58 1.99 9.95 -12.82
CA CYS A 58 2.15 9.89 -11.36
C CYS A 58 3.18 10.88 -10.82
N VAL A 59 3.14 11.09 -9.52
CA VAL A 59 4.01 11.99 -8.77
C VAL A 59 4.68 11.24 -7.64
N TYR A 60 6.00 11.37 -7.54
CA TYR A 60 6.81 10.80 -6.46
C TYR A 60 7.12 11.89 -5.44
N PHE A 61 6.64 11.74 -4.21
CA PHE A 61 6.93 12.63 -3.09
C PHE A 61 7.99 12.03 -2.18
N ASN A 62 9.07 12.77 -1.94
CA ASN A 62 10.13 12.31 -1.03
C ASN A 62 9.73 12.45 0.43
N ILE A 63 10.03 11.45 1.26
CA ILE A 63 9.83 11.49 2.71
C ILE A 63 11.18 11.62 3.41
N TYR A 64 11.19 12.41 4.48
CA TYR A 64 12.38 12.77 5.25
C TYR A 64 12.18 12.48 6.73
N ASN A 65 13.27 12.03 7.39
CA ASN A 65 13.30 11.84 8.84
C ASN A 65 13.52 13.18 9.59
N GLN A 66 13.61 13.12 10.92
CA GLN A 66 13.83 14.28 11.77
C GLN A 66 15.19 14.96 11.54
N LYS A 67 16.18 14.25 10.95
CA LYS A 67 17.47 14.81 10.56
C LYS A 67 17.47 15.42 9.16
N CYS A 68 16.30 15.50 8.51
CA CYS A 68 16.14 15.94 7.13
C CYS A 68 16.81 15.03 6.08
N GLU A 69 17.11 13.78 6.42
CA GLU A 69 17.61 12.78 5.50
C GLU A 69 16.45 12.10 4.79
N LYS A 70 16.58 11.87 3.47
CA LYS A 70 15.57 11.14 2.70
C LYS A 70 15.54 9.68 3.14
N VAL A 71 14.36 9.22 3.56
CA VAL A 71 14.13 7.84 4.05
C VAL A 71 13.25 7.01 3.12
N GLY A 72 12.68 7.63 2.08
CA GLY A 72 11.86 6.95 1.09
C GLY A 72 11.06 7.93 0.26
N PHE A 73 10.08 7.40 -0.42
CA PHE A 73 9.11 8.17 -1.21
C PHE A 73 7.75 7.47 -1.21
N PHE A 74 6.73 8.16 -1.65
CA PHE A 74 5.43 7.59 -1.97
C PHE A 74 4.94 8.12 -3.32
N THR A 75 3.98 7.41 -3.91
CA THR A 75 3.42 7.77 -5.21
C THR A 75 1.93 8.07 -5.12
N VAL A 76 1.49 9.06 -5.92
CA VAL A 76 0.09 9.39 -6.14
C VAL A 76 -0.17 9.62 -7.61
N ASP A 77 -1.42 9.62 -8.04
CA ASP A 77 -1.76 10.02 -9.40
C ASP A 77 -1.56 11.52 -9.60
N LEU A 78 -1.23 11.93 -10.82
CA LEU A 78 -0.98 13.33 -11.17
C LEU A 78 -2.18 14.23 -10.83
N CYS A 79 -3.41 13.72 -10.98
CA CYS A 79 -4.63 14.46 -10.65
C CYS A 79 -4.78 14.77 -9.15
N ASP A 80 -4.07 14.06 -8.28
CA ASP A 80 -4.16 14.23 -6.82
C ASP A 80 -3.08 15.18 -6.26
N ILE A 81 -2.20 15.74 -7.09
CA ILE A 81 -1.09 16.59 -6.64
C ILE A 81 -1.55 17.77 -5.79
N GLU A 82 -2.69 18.39 -6.13
CA GLU A 82 -3.22 19.55 -5.39
C GLU A 82 -3.71 19.17 -3.99
N LEU A 83 -4.16 17.94 -3.78
CA LEU A 83 -4.56 17.44 -2.47
C LEU A 83 -3.34 17.16 -1.57
N VAL A 84 -2.18 16.90 -2.19
CA VAL A 84 -1.01 16.33 -1.49
C VAL A 84 0.07 17.37 -1.21
N LYS A 85 0.40 18.23 -2.18
CA LYS A 85 1.59 19.10 -2.15
C LYS A 85 1.65 20.13 -1.04
N TYR A 86 0.52 20.46 -0.38
CA TYR A 86 0.47 21.45 0.69
C TYR A 86 0.55 20.85 2.10
N HIS A 87 0.60 19.53 2.21
CA HIS A 87 0.73 18.80 3.47
C HIS A 87 2.16 18.32 3.68
N LYS A 88 2.53 18.14 4.95
CA LYS A 88 3.79 17.50 5.32
C LYS A 88 3.52 16.03 5.64
N TRP A 89 4.16 15.18 4.87
CA TRP A 89 3.99 13.73 4.91
C TRP A 89 5.17 13.05 5.62
N ARG A 90 4.87 11.97 6.33
CA ARG A 90 5.83 11.08 6.97
C ARG A 90 5.32 9.66 6.96
N PHE A 91 6.20 8.70 7.20
CA PHE A 91 5.78 7.34 7.46
C PHE A 91 5.26 7.21 8.90
N SER A 92 4.19 6.43 9.08
CA SER A 92 3.77 5.89 10.38
C SER A 92 4.67 4.72 10.79
N SER A 93 4.52 4.23 12.02
CA SER A 93 5.21 3.01 12.48
C SER A 93 4.84 1.75 11.68
N PHE A 94 3.73 1.76 10.97
CA PHE A 94 3.25 0.67 10.12
C PHE A 94 3.58 0.85 8.63
N GLY A 95 4.38 1.88 8.28
CA GLY A 95 4.76 2.17 6.90
C GLY A 95 3.75 2.97 6.09
N HIS A 96 2.57 3.29 6.63
CA HIS A 96 1.58 4.11 5.95
C HIS A 96 2.05 5.57 5.84
N VAL A 97 1.63 6.25 4.79
CA VAL A 97 1.91 7.67 4.57
C VAL A 97 0.86 8.52 5.30
N VAL A 98 1.30 9.30 6.27
CA VAL A 98 0.40 10.09 7.13
C VAL A 98 0.80 11.55 7.23
N THR A 99 -0.19 12.42 7.48
CA THR A 99 0.00 13.83 7.81
C THR A 99 -0.65 14.17 9.16
N GLY A 100 -0.33 15.35 9.70
CA GLY A 100 -0.88 15.81 10.98
C GLY A 100 -0.18 15.21 12.20
N SER A 101 -0.69 15.53 13.40
CA SER A 101 -0.17 15.09 14.71
C SER A 101 -1.30 14.87 15.71
N GLY A 102 -1.06 13.98 16.70
CA GLY A 102 -2.04 13.65 17.72
C GLY A 102 -3.35 13.14 17.10
N GLU A 103 -4.47 13.65 17.55
CA GLU A 103 -5.81 13.30 17.04
C GLU A 103 -6.09 13.81 15.60
N ASN A 104 -5.21 14.65 15.06
CA ASN A 104 -5.32 15.17 13.70
C ASN A 104 -4.51 14.37 12.67
N ILE A 105 -3.97 13.22 13.05
CA ILE A 105 -3.32 12.32 12.09
C ILE A 105 -4.35 11.81 11.09
N ARG A 106 -3.97 11.82 9.80
CA ARG A 106 -4.77 11.24 8.71
C ARG A 106 -3.87 10.48 7.74
N ASP A 107 -4.35 9.35 7.29
CA ASP A 107 -3.74 8.58 6.20
C ASP A 107 -3.96 9.26 4.85
N LEU A 108 -2.93 9.21 4.00
CA LEU A 108 -3.00 9.73 2.63
C LEU A 108 -4.08 9.03 1.81
N SER A 109 -4.17 7.72 1.93
CA SER A 109 -5.18 6.91 1.23
C SER A 109 -6.62 7.37 1.54
N HIS A 110 -6.91 7.71 2.79
CA HIS A 110 -8.21 8.27 3.18
C HIS A 110 -8.49 9.62 2.53
N ILE A 111 -7.46 10.49 2.44
CA ILE A 111 -7.59 11.80 1.80
C ILE A 111 -7.84 11.65 0.30
N ILE A 112 -7.09 10.78 -0.38
CA ILE A 112 -7.24 10.52 -1.83
C ILE A 112 -8.61 9.94 -2.17
N LEU A 113 -9.12 9.02 -1.33
CA LEU A 113 -10.45 8.44 -1.52
C LEU A 113 -11.59 9.35 -1.05
N GLY A 114 -11.29 10.54 -0.51
CA GLY A 114 -12.29 11.49 -0.04
C GLY A 114 -13.04 11.02 1.21
N ILE A 115 -12.46 10.11 2.00
CA ILE A 115 -13.07 9.59 3.23
C ILE A 115 -13.12 10.72 4.27
N PRO A 116 -14.30 11.06 4.83
CA PRO A 116 -14.41 12.08 5.86
C PRO A 116 -13.64 11.70 7.13
N LYS A 117 -12.97 12.66 7.79
CA LYS A 117 -12.14 12.42 8.98
C LYS A 117 -12.86 11.60 10.07
N LYS A 118 -14.16 11.84 10.28
CA LYS A 118 -14.98 11.11 11.27
C LYS A 118 -15.08 9.59 11.02
N LEU A 119 -14.76 9.15 9.81
CA LEU A 119 -14.78 7.74 9.39
C LEU A 119 -13.38 7.11 9.31
N ASP A 120 -12.30 7.87 9.56
CA ASP A 120 -10.91 7.37 9.45
C ASP A 120 -10.66 6.12 10.30
N LEU A 121 -11.27 6.02 11.49
CA LEU A 121 -11.07 4.90 12.42
C LEU A 121 -11.90 3.65 12.07
N VAL A 122 -12.94 3.78 11.26
CA VAL A 122 -13.86 2.68 10.94
C VAL A 122 -13.77 2.23 9.49
N THR A 123 -13.18 3.05 8.62
CA THR A 123 -12.98 2.73 7.21
C THR A 123 -11.59 2.15 7.01
N ILE A 124 -11.52 0.96 6.45
CA ILE A 124 -10.25 0.31 6.12
C ILE A 124 -9.99 0.50 4.64
N VAL A 125 -8.79 0.98 4.32
CA VAL A 125 -8.28 1.05 2.95
C VAL A 125 -7.23 -0.04 2.78
N ASP A 126 -7.39 -0.87 1.77
CA ASP A 126 -6.46 -1.91 1.37
C ASP A 126 -5.67 -1.46 0.13
N TYR A 127 -4.41 -1.84 0.08
CA TYR A 127 -3.50 -1.62 -1.05
C TYR A 127 -3.41 -2.93 -1.84
N LYS A 128 -3.89 -2.94 -3.09
CA LYS A 128 -4.00 -4.17 -3.89
C LYS A 128 -2.66 -4.86 -4.09
N ASP A 129 -1.58 -4.08 -4.28
CA ASP A 129 -0.20 -4.58 -4.41
C ASP A 129 0.49 -4.86 -3.06
N GLY A 130 -0.15 -4.50 -1.94
CA GLY A 130 0.39 -4.63 -0.59
C GLY A 130 1.43 -3.56 -0.22
N ASP A 131 1.70 -2.57 -1.08
CA ASP A 131 2.64 -1.47 -0.83
C ASP A 131 1.92 -0.22 -0.32
N PRO A 132 2.05 0.14 0.97
CA PRO A 132 1.41 1.32 1.54
C PRO A 132 2.01 2.65 1.04
N THR A 133 3.09 2.60 0.27
CA THR A 133 3.68 3.79 -0.36
C THR A 133 3.07 4.09 -1.73
N ASN A 134 2.41 3.12 -2.36
CA ASN A 134 1.69 3.29 -3.62
C ASN A 134 0.25 3.75 -3.37
N ASN A 135 0.07 5.07 -3.27
CA ASN A 135 -1.24 5.68 -3.01
C ASN A 135 -1.94 6.13 -4.31
N ARG A 136 -1.71 5.45 -5.43
CA ARG A 136 -2.45 5.69 -6.67
C ARG A 136 -3.86 5.11 -6.56
N ARG A 137 -4.85 5.80 -7.12
CA ARG A 137 -6.28 5.44 -7.00
C ARG A 137 -6.60 4.02 -7.45
N TYR A 138 -5.95 3.53 -8.52
CA TYR A 138 -6.13 2.16 -8.99
C TYR A 138 -5.72 1.10 -7.97
N ASN A 139 -4.77 1.43 -7.09
CA ASN A 139 -4.22 0.55 -6.06
C ASN A 139 -5.02 0.57 -4.75
N LEU A 140 -5.81 1.63 -4.53
CA LEU A 140 -6.58 1.81 -3.29
C LEU A 140 -7.99 1.24 -3.43
N ARG A 141 -8.46 0.54 -2.41
CA ARG A 141 -9.85 0.10 -2.31
C ARG A 141 -10.33 0.14 -0.86
N ILE A 142 -11.60 0.52 -0.68
CA ILE A 142 -12.26 0.42 0.63
C ILE A 142 -12.66 -1.04 0.83
N CYS A 143 -12.36 -1.59 2.00
CA CYS A 143 -12.64 -2.98 2.32
C CYS A 143 -13.12 -3.14 3.76
N THR A 144 -13.66 -4.32 4.06
CA THR A 144 -13.90 -4.74 5.44
C THR A 144 -12.62 -5.29 6.07
N GLN A 145 -12.58 -5.40 7.40
CA GLN A 145 -11.45 -6.05 8.09
C GLN A 145 -11.24 -7.51 7.63
N GLN A 146 -12.33 -8.19 7.25
CA GLN A 146 -12.25 -9.55 6.72
C GLN A 146 -11.58 -9.59 5.35
N ASP A 147 -11.92 -8.65 4.46
CA ASP A 147 -11.35 -8.57 3.11
C ASP A 147 -9.86 -8.19 3.15
N ASN A 148 -9.48 -7.26 4.03
CA ASN A 148 -8.08 -6.86 4.19
C ASN A 148 -7.16 -8.01 4.63
N VAL A 149 -7.69 -8.97 5.41
CA VAL A 149 -6.94 -10.17 5.80
C VAL A 149 -6.65 -11.09 4.60
N LEU A 150 -7.47 -11.06 3.54
CA LEU A 150 -7.34 -11.89 2.35
C LEU A 150 -6.17 -11.46 1.45
N ASN A 151 -5.82 -10.17 1.47
CA ASN A 151 -4.71 -9.61 0.69
C ASN A 151 -3.32 -9.81 1.32
N LYS A 152 -3.20 -10.54 2.43
CA LYS A 152 -1.91 -10.71 3.12
C LYS A 152 -0.91 -11.51 2.29
N SER A 153 0.33 -11.02 2.29
CA SER A 153 1.50 -11.68 1.71
C SER A 153 2.02 -12.83 2.60
N PHE A 154 3.04 -13.52 2.13
CA PHE A 154 3.68 -14.69 2.73
C PHE A 154 3.90 -14.63 4.25
N MET A 155 3.58 -15.73 4.94
CA MET A 155 4.17 -16.04 6.24
C MET A 155 5.50 -16.80 6.05
N SER A 156 6.52 -16.43 6.82
CA SER A 156 7.88 -17.01 6.77
C SER A 156 7.95 -18.54 7.01
N THR A 157 6.87 -19.13 7.54
CA THR A 157 6.74 -20.56 7.84
C THR A 157 6.25 -21.42 6.66
N ASN A 158 5.98 -20.82 5.49
CA ASN A 158 5.47 -21.56 4.35
C ASN A 158 6.60 -22.29 3.60
N THR A 159 6.68 -23.60 3.77
CA THR A 159 7.70 -24.47 3.16
C THR A 159 7.46 -24.81 1.70
N THR A 160 6.25 -24.64 1.17
CA THR A 160 5.91 -24.92 -0.24
C THR A 160 6.12 -23.71 -1.15
N GLY A 161 6.26 -22.53 -0.59
CA GLY A 161 6.30 -21.28 -1.33
C GLY A 161 4.95 -20.88 -1.96
N ILE A 162 3.83 -21.57 -1.66
CA ILE A 162 2.48 -21.27 -2.15
C ILE A 162 1.57 -21.02 -0.96
N ILE A 163 0.98 -19.83 -0.89
CA ILE A 163 0.05 -19.48 0.21
C ILE A 163 -1.16 -20.41 0.18
N GLY A 164 -1.48 -20.96 1.36
CA GLY A 164 -2.62 -21.85 1.55
C GLY A 164 -2.42 -23.27 1.04
N VAL A 165 -1.18 -23.66 0.71
CA VAL A 165 -0.80 -25.03 0.37
C VAL A 165 0.28 -25.48 1.34
N SER A 166 0.02 -26.54 2.10
CA SER A 166 0.99 -27.19 2.98
C SER A 166 1.42 -28.57 2.42
N TYR A 167 2.58 -29.04 2.85
CA TYR A 167 3.02 -30.39 2.52
C TYR A 167 2.85 -31.33 3.72
N ASP A 168 2.00 -32.34 3.58
CA ASP A 168 1.75 -33.38 4.56
C ASP A 168 2.81 -34.50 4.38
N LYS A 169 3.84 -34.47 5.22
CA LYS A 169 4.95 -35.44 5.17
C LYS A 169 4.50 -36.87 5.43
N VAL A 170 3.49 -37.07 6.28
CA VAL A 170 3.00 -38.41 6.63
C VAL A 170 2.29 -39.06 5.46
N ARG A 171 1.52 -38.28 4.72
CA ARG A 171 0.75 -38.75 3.55
C ARG A 171 1.46 -38.53 2.23
N ASN A 172 2.64 -37.92 2.27
CA ASN A 172 3.42 -37.54 1.08
C ASN A 172 2.53 -36.87 0.03
N ALA A 173 1.86 -35.76 0.45
CA ALA A 173 0.87 -35.07 -0.38
C ALA A 173 0.80 -33.57 -0.03
N TYR A 174 0.45 -32.77 -1.04
CA TYR A 174 0.13 -31.36 -0.87
C TYR A 174 -1.32 -31.18 -0.44
N ALA A 175 -1.56 -30.35 0.57
CA ALA A 175 -2.86 -30.10 1.17
C ALA A 175 -3.23 -28.63 1.05
N PRO A 176 -3.97 -28.23 0.00
CA PRO A 176 -4.52 -26.88 -0.10
C PRO A 176 -5.67 -26.70 0.87
N GLU A 177 -5.69 -25.55 1.54
CA GLU A 177 -6.77 -25.14 2.43
C GLU A 177 -7.10 -23.66 2.24
N ILE A 178 -8.35 -23.28 2.52
CA ILE A 178 -8.81 -21.90 2.48
C ILE A 178 -9.58 -21.54 3.74
N LYS A 179 -9.34 -20.33 4.28
CA LYS A 179 -10.13 -19.76 5.34
C LYS A 179 -10.97 -18.61 4.79
N TYR A 180 -12.27 -18.71 4.93
CA TYR A 180 -13.21 -17.67 4.52
C TYR A 180 -14.29 -17.50 5.59
N ARG A 181 -14.58 -16.24 6.00
CA ARG A 181 -15.56 -15.90 7.05
C ARG A 181 -15.44 -16.79 8.30
N ASN A 182 -14.20 -16.88 8.83
CA ASN A 182 -13.84 -17.70 10.01
C ASN A 182 -13.99 -19.22 9.85
N LYS A 183 -14.47 -19.73 8.72
CA LYS A 183 -14.53 -21.17 8.43
C LYS A 183 -13.29 -21.58 7.63
N ARG A 184 -12.57 -22.60 8.10
CA ARG A 184 -11.46 -23.25 7.40
C ARG A 184 -11.98 -24.45 6.62
N LEU A 185 -11.58 -24.56 5.36
CA LEU A 185 -11.95 -25.66 4.48
C LEU A 185 -10.70 -26.28 3.85
N HIS A 186 -10.54 -27.59 4.03
CA HIS A 186 -9.55 -28.36 3.32
C HIS A 186 -10.07 -28.68 1.92
N LEU A 187 -9.26 -28.39 0.89
CA LEU A 187 -9.65 -28.52 -0.52
C LEU A 187 -9.27 -29.85 -1.14
N GLY A 188 -8.68 -30.75 -0.37
CA GLY A 188 -8.25 -32.08 -0.82
C GLY A 188 -6.78 -32.34 -0.50
N ARG A 189 -6.25 -33.45 -1.04
CA ARG A 189 -4.83 -33.83 -0.99
C ARG A 189 -4.39 -34.28 -2.37
N TYR A 190 -3.24 -33.78 -2.82
CA TYR A 190 -2.73 -33.99 -4.17
C TYR A 190 -1.29 -34.44 -4.12
N LYS A 191 -0.90 -35.32 -5.04
CA LYS A 191 0.49 -35.76 -5.17
C LYS A 191 1.35 -34.71 -5.89
N SER A 192 0.73 -33.90 -6.71
CA SER A 192 1.34 -32.83 -7.47
C SER A 192 1.11 -31.47 -6.80
N ILE A 193 2.15 -30.64 -6.77
CA ILE A 193 2.06 -29.27 -6.27
C ILE A 193 1.23 -28.38 -7.22
N GLU A 194 1.27 -28.69 -8.51
CA GLU A 194 0.51 -28.00 -9.56
C GLU A 194 -0.99 -28.16 -9.34
N GLU A 195 -1.45 -29.38 -9.05
CA GLU A 195 -2.86 -29.64 -8.73
C GLU A 195 -3.31 -28.90 -7.47
N ALA A 196 -2.50 -28.95 -6.41
CA ALA A 196 -2.80 -28.26 -5.17
C ALA A 196 -2.83 -26.72 -5.35
N ALA A 197 -1.89 -26.17 -6.13
CA ALA A 197 -1.83 -24.76 -6.48
C ALA A 197 -3.08 -24.32 -7.28
N TYR A 198 -3.46 -25.12 -8.29
CA TYR A 198 -4.63 -24.83 -9.12
C TYR A 198 -5.93 -24.83 -8.31
N VAL A 199 -6.15 -25.83 -7.49
CA VAL A 199 -7.33 -25.91 -6.61
C VAL A 199 -7.38 -24.72 -5.66
N ARG A 200 -6.25 -24.32 -5.10
CA ARG A 200 -6.16 -23.15 -4.24
C ARG A 200 -6.41 -21.86 -5.03
N PHE A 201 -5.89 -21.72 -6.23
CA PHE A 201 -6.17 -20.61 -7.14
C PHE A 201 -7.65 -20.47 -7.44
N VAL A 202 -8.34 -21.56 -7.87
CA VAL A 202 -9.78 -21.55 -8.15
C VAL A 202 -10.59 -21.13 -6.92
N ALA A 203 -10.25 -21.66 -5.74
CA ALA A 203 -10.94 -21.30 -4.52
C ALA A 203 -10.79 -19.83 -4.14
N GLU A 204 -9.62 -19.23 -4.35
CA GLU A 204 -9.37 -17.79 -4.14
C GLU A 204 -10.18 -16.94 -5.12
N GLN A 205 -10.18 -17.30 -6.41
CA GLN A 205 -10.93 -16.55 -7.42
C GLN A 205 -12.43 -16.52 -7.11
N LEU A 206 -12.98 -17.63 -6.63
CA LEU A 206 -14.41 -17.74 -6.34
C LEU A 206 -14.81 -17.09 -5.01
N LEU A 207 -13.97 -17.14 -3.98
CA LEU A 207 -14.29 -16.62 -2.66
C LEU A 207 -13.77 -15.21 -2.39
N PHE A 208 -12.57 -14.90 -2.86
CA PHE A 208 -11.92 -13.62 -2.56
C PHE A 208 -12.16 -12.59 -3.67
N LYS A 209 -12.46 -13.05 -4.90
CA LYS A 209 -12.76 -12.20 -6.05
C LYS A 209 -11.67 -11.12 -6.22
N GLU A 210 -12.08 -9.85 -6.22
CA GLU A 210 -11.23 -8.68 -6.34
C GLU A 210 -10.26 -8.46 -5.15
N PHE A 211 -10.50 -9.16 -4.02
CA PHE A 211 -9.62 -9.09 -2.84
C PHE A 211 -8.54 -10.18 -2.83
N ALA A 212 -8.49 -11.05 -3.83
CA ALA A 212 -7.38 -11.99 -3.98
C ALA A 212 -6.08 -11.21 -4.28
N ASN A 213 -4.99 -11.56 -3.59
CA ASN A 213 -3.69 -10.92 -3.83
C ASN A 213 -3.16 -11.31 -5.21
N GLU A 214 -3.02 -10.35 -6.11
CA GLU A 214 -2.65 -10.57 -7.53
C GLU A 214 -1.37 -11.36 -7.69
N TYR A 215 -0.31 -11.01 -6.95
CA TYR A 215 0.97 -11.73 -6.99
C TYR A 215 0.82 -13.21 -6.63
N ASN A 216 0.04 -13.52 -5.60
CA ASN A 216 -0.19 -14.90 -5.17
C ASN A 216 -1.08 -15.68 -6.16
N VAL A 217 -2.00 -14.99 -6.80
CA VAL A 217 -2.87 -15.55 -7.85
C VAL A 217 -2.04 -15.92 -9.07
N GLU A 218 -1.22 -14.99 -9.58
CA GLU A 218 -0.37 -15.23 -10.75
C GLU A 218 0.62 -16.35 -10.49
N LYS A 219 1.31 -16.34 -9.37
CA LYS A 219 2.24 -17.40 -8.99
C LYS A 219 1.59 -18.80 -9.00
N LYS A 220 0.34 -18.93 -8.53
CA LYS A 220 -0.38 -20.21 -8.55
C LYS A 220 -0.78 -20.61 -9.97
N LYS A 221 -1.16 -19.64 -10.78
CA LYS A 221 -1.49 -19.84 -12.19
C LYS A 221 -0.27 -20.33 -12.98
N ASP A 222 0.89 -19.72 -12.79
CA ASP A 222 2.14 -20.11 -13.45
C ASP A 222 2.56 -21.53 -13.10
N ILE A 223 2.43 -21.91 -11.82
CA ILE A 223 2.73 -23.27 -11.36
C ILE A 223 1.76 -24.28 -11.99
N ALA A 224 0.49 -23.92 -12.15
CA ALA A 224 -0.55 -24.78 -12.68
C ALA A 224 -0.56 -24.89 -14.22
N VAL A 225 0.27 -24.12 -14.93
CA VAL A 225 0.29 -24.07 -16.41
C VAL A 225 0.58 -25.43 -17.08
N ASN A 226 1.29 -26.31 -16.38
CA ASN A 226 1.65 -27.65 -16.87
C ASN A 226 0.53 -28.69 -16.74
N LEU A 227 -0.61 -28.34 -16.15
CA LEU A 227 -1.77 -29.23 -16.07
C LEU A 227 -2.52 -29.28 -17.41
N SER A 228 -2.92 -30.49 -17.84
CA SER A 228 -3.78 -30.63 -19.00
C SER A 228 -5.13 -29.93 -18.79
N PHE A 229 -5.76 -29.50 -19.88
CA PHE A 229 -7.08 -28.83 -19.82
C PHE A 229 -8.14 -29.71 -19.14
N GLU A 230 -8.20 -30.99 -19.50
CA GLU A 230 -9.11 -31.94 -18.87
C GLU A 230 -8.91 -32.06 -17.36
N ARG A 231 -7.64 -32.05 -16.91
CA ARG A 231 -7.32 -32.11 -15.48
C ARG A 231 -7.72 -30.82 -14.77
N GLN A 232 -7.50 -29.68 -15.37
CA GLN A 232 -7.94 -28.39 -14.84
C GLN A 232 -9.46 -28.36 -14.67
N GLU A 233 -10.21 -28.82 -15.66
CA GLU A 233 -11.68 -28.87 -15.61
C GLU A 233 -12.19 -29.79 -14.49
N GLN A 234 -11.61 -30.97 -14.32
CA GLN A 234 -11.95 -31.89 -13.23
C GLN A 234 -11.72 -31.23 -11.85
N LEU A 235 -10.54 -30.60 -11.67
CA LEU A 235 -10.19 -29.93 -10.43
C LEU A 235 -11.06 -28.71 -10.15
N TYR A 236 -11.39 -27.96 -11.20
CA TYR A 236 -12.33 -26.81 -11.11
C TYR A 236 -13.69 -27.28 -10.61
N ASN A 237 -14.32 -28.25 -11.27
CA ASN A 237 -15.62 -28.78 -10.93
C ASN A 237 -15.67 -29.36 -9.51
N TYR A 238 -14.62 -30.09 -9.11
CA TYR A 238 -14.48 -30.56 -7.73
C TYR A 238 -14.41 -29.42 -6.75
N THR A 239 -13.60 -28.38 -7.02
CA THR A 239 -13.45 -27.23 -6.14
C THR A 239 -14.75 -26.45 -5.99
N VAL A 240 -15.44 -26.16 -7.12
CA VAL A 240 -16.73 -25.48 -7.13
C VAL A 240 -17.76 -26.24 -6.28
N SER A 241 -17.92 -27.54 -6.50
CA SER A 241 -18.85 -28.39 -5.75
C SER A 241 -18.57 -28.35 -4.25
N LYS A 242 -17.29 -28.43 -3.90
CA LYS A 242 -16.86 -28.39 -2.49
C LYS A 242 -17.10 -27.03 -1.84
N LEU A 243 -16.87 -25.94 -2.54
CA LEU A 243 -17.15 -24.59 -2.06
C LEU A 243 -18.64 -24.35 -1.92
N GLN A 244 -19.46 -24.79 -2.88
CA GLN A 244 -20.92 -24.70 -2.82
C GLN A 244 -21.49 -25.44 -1.62
N ALA A 245 -21.05 -26.67 -1.36
CA ALA A 245 -21.46 -27.45 -0.20
C ALA A 245 -21.11 -26.79 1.15
N ASN A 246 -20.05 -25.97 1.21
CA ASN A 246 -19.58 -25.38 2.45
C ASN A 246 -19.94 -23.91 2.66
N PHE A 247 -20.10 -23.15 1.59
CA PHE A 247 -20.34 -21.70 1.62
C PHE A 247 -21.65 -21.30 0.92
N GLY A 248 -22.35 -22.24 0.26
CA GLY A 248 -23.67 -22.05 -0.32
C GLY A 248 -23.76 -20.86 -1.27
N ASN A 249 -24.82 -20.04 -1.10
CA ASN A 249 -25.10 -18.87 -1.93
C ASN A 249 -24.06 -17.71 -1.82
N GLN A 250 -22.96 -17.88 -1.07
CA GLN A 250 -21.90 -16.86 -0.91
C GLN A 250 -20.94 -16.81 -2.11
N LEU A 251 -21.08 -17.73 -3.05
CA LEU A 251 -20.30 -17.76 -4.31
C LEU A 251 -20.90 -16.88 -5.41
N ARG A 252 -21.98 -16.14 -5.13
CA ARG A 252 -22.63 -15.24 -6.10
C ARG A 252 -21.98 -13.88 -6.17
#